data_3177317072f3ca9c92b11fbcc0d68c2b
#
_entry.id   3177317072f3ca9c92b11fbcc0d68c2b
#
_cell.length_a   1.000
_cell.length_b   1.000
_cell.length_c   1.000
_cell.angle_alpha   90.00
_cell.angle_beta   90.00
_cell.angle_gamma   90.00
#
_symmetry.space_group_name_H-M   'P 1'
#
loop_
_entity.id
_entity.type
_entity.pdbx_description
1 polymer ?
#
loop_
_entity_poly.entity_id
_entity_poly.type
_entity_poly.pdbx_seq_one_letter_code
_entity_poly.pdbx_strand_id
1 'polypeptide(L)'
;GLGDVYKRQLMAMLVFPWAANQEIKNVRVDVVDNDHSPLSQRLVAEIGGSAYFNISGTSDSYPDALRKVDSDEADMIFVVPQNFEKDLVNGQGTQVQIAANSVNGTKGTLGSSYMVSMISGSTALREYSEKVKVTSAGQDIPSFSVSPLYKFNPSLDYKVFMVPALIVMLLTIICGFFPALNIVGEKESGTIEQINVTPVGKFQFILAKLIPLWIIGIVIMGLSLLLAKVIYGIAPAGSIWTLMLFTGVYILVVSGLGLVISNYASTIQQAMFVGFFFIMIFFLMGGMFTPVSSMPDWAQAITIVNPLKYFIEVMRLVYLKGSKLVDMIPQFLALCGFAAAFGSWAIISYKKSS
;
A
#
# COMPACT_ATOMS: atom_id res chain seq x y z
N GLY A 1 -15.00 27.03 -16.24
CA GLY A 1 -13.67 27.68 -16.09
C GLY A 1 -12.72 26.86 -15.22
N LEU A 2 -11.42 27.17 -15.26
CA LEU A 2 -10.37 26.49 -14.47
C LEU A 2 -10.73 26.41 -12.97
N GLY A 3 -11.42 27.41 -12.42
CA GLY A 3 -11.88 27.41 -11.02
C GLY A 3 -12.84 26.29 -10.64
N ASP A 4 -13.65 25.80 -11.57
CA ASP A 4 -14.61 24.72 -11.31
C ASP A 4 -13.95 23.35 -11.33
N VAL A 5 -12.85 23.21 -12.07
CA VAL A 5 -12.04 21.98 -12.08
C VAL A 5 -11.34 21.82 -10.72
N TYR A 6 -10.75 22.91 -10.19
CA TYR A 6 -10.11 22.86 -8.86
C TYR A 6 -11.11 22.65 -7.74
N LYS A 7 -12.31 23.25 -7.78
CA LYS A 7 -13.36 23.03 -6.77
C LYS A 7 -13.83 21.58 -6.74
N ARG A 8 -14.05 20.94 -7.90
CA ARG A 8 -14.41 19.53 -8.00
C ARG A 8 -13.28 18.62 -7.50
N GLN A 9 -12.04 18.95 -7.80
CA GLN A 9 -10.88 18.21 -7.37
C GLN A 9 -10.67 18.30 -5.84
N LEU A 10 -10.92 19.49 -5.26
CA LEU A 10 -10.88 19.73 -3.83
C LEU A 10 -12.02 19.01 -3.10
N MET A 11 -13.22 19.01 -3.69
CA MET A 11 -14.37 18.23 -3.20
C MET A 11 -14.09 16.72 -3.24
N ALA A 12 -13.51 16.22 -4.32
CA ALA A 12 -13.12 14.82 -4.42
C ALA A 12 -12.07 14.44 -3.34
N MET A 13 -11.08 15.28 -3.08
CA MET A 13 -10.11 15.08 -2.01
C MET A 13 -10.73 15.10 -0.61
N LEU A 14 -11.80 15.86 -0.40
CA LEU A 14 -12.51 15.91 0.87
C LEU A 14 -13.50 14.75 1.05
N VAL A 15 -14.13 14.29 -0.04
CA VAL A 15 -15.19 13.28 0.00
C VAL A 15 -14.64 11.85 -0.09
N PHE A 16 -13.56 11.61 -0.86
CA PHE A 16 -12.98 10.26 -1.02
C PHE A 16 -12.50 9.62 0.28
N PRO A 17 -11.90 10.32 1.24
CA PRO A 17 -11.51 9.71 2.52
C PRO A 17 -12.71 9.26 3.36
N TRP A 18 -13.88 9.88 3.14
CA TRP A 18 -15.13 9.55 3.84
C TRP A 18 -15.91 8.40 3.18
N ALA A 19 -15.81 8.29 1.87
CA ALA A 19 -16.50 7.26 1.09
C ALA A 19 -15.74 5.92 1.04
N ALA A 20 -14.44 5.91 1.35
CA ALA A 20 -13.66 4.69 1.45
C ALA A 20 -14.04 3.95 2.73
N ASN A 21 -14.92 2.96 2.61
CA ASN A 21 -15.31 2.10 3.71
C ASN A 21 -14.06 1.41 4.30
N GLN A 22 -13.70 1.76 5.54
CA GLN A 22 -12.51 1.29 6.24
C GLN A 22 -12.74 -0.04 6.99
N GLU A 23 -13.72 -0.82 6.58
CA GLU A 23 -13.95 -2.13 7.18
C GLU A 23 -12.79 -3.06 6.84
N ILE A 24 -11.95 -3.33 7.83
CA ILE A 24 -10.80 -4.20 7.66
C ILE A 24 -11.27 -5.65 7.83
N LYS A 25 -11.13 -6.43 6.75
CA LYS A 25 -11.33 -7.88 6.72
C LYS A 25 -10.02 -8.56 6.33
N ASN A 26 -9.87 -9.82 6.69
CA ASN A 26 -8.72 -10.65 6.33
C ASN A 26 -7.37 -10.11 6.86
N VAL A 27 -7.29 -9.77 8.15
CA VAL A 27 -6.01 -9.49 8.81
C VAL A 27 -5.26 -10.82 8.96
N ARG A 28 -4.12 -10.96 8.30
CA ARG A 28 -3.29 -12.18 8.37
C ARG A 28 -2.51 -12.16 9.68
N VAL A 29 -2.76 -13.17 10.50
CA VAL A 29 -2.13 -13.32 11.82
C VAL A 29 -1.18 -14.50 11.79
N ASP A 30 0.08 -14.28 12.15
CA ASP A 30 1.03 -15.35 12.46
C ASP A 30 1.06 -15.59 13.97
N VAL A 31 0.92 -16.83 14.39
CA VAL A 31 0.78 -17.21 15.78
C VAL A 31 2.08 -17.79 16.30
N VAL A 32 2.54 -17.31 17.45
CA VAL A 32 3.67 -17.88 18.19
C VAL A 32 3.11 -18.39 19.52
N ASP A 33 2.77 -19.66 19.57
CA ASP A 33 2.28 -20.31 20.79
C ASP A 33 3.44 -21.04 21.50
N ASN A 34 3.95 -20.44 22.57
CA ASN A 34 5.02 -21.05 23.39
C ASN A 34 4.48 -21.89 24.56
N ASP A 35 3.16 -21.86 24.79
CA ASP A 35 2.52 -22.58 25.91
C ASP A 35 2.01 -23.95 25.49
N HIS A 36 1.48 -24.07 24.25
CA HIS A 36 0.89 -25.28 23.68
C HIS A 36 -0.19 -25.94 24.57
N SER A 37 -0.82 -25.14 25.44
CA SER A 37 -1.87 -25.61 26.36
C SER A 37 -3.23 -25.73 25.68
N PRO A 38 -4.18 -26.47 26.28
CA PRO A 38 -5.56 -26.47 25.80
C PRO A 38 -6.19 -25.07 25.76
N LEU A 39 -5.81 -24.18 26.66
CA LEU A 39 -6.30 -22.80 26.70
C LEU A 39 -5.73 -21.97 25.55
N SER A 40 -4.43 -22.05 25.30
CA SER A 40 -3.79 -21.33 24.18
C SER A 40 -4.36 -21.77 22.84
N GLN A 41 -4.55 -23.08 22.63
CA GLN A 41 -5.13 -23.63 21.40
C GLN A 41 -6.59 -23.17 21.18
N ARG A 42 -7.42 -23.12 22.22
CA ARG A 42 -8.77 -22.58 22.12
C ARG A 42 -8.79 -21.11 21.76
N LEU A 43 -7.89 -20.32 22.36
CA LEU A 43 -7.77 -18.90 22.07
C LEU A 43 -7.36 -18.66 20.61
N VAL A 44 -6.41 -19.43 20.11
CA VAL A 44 -6.00 -19.41 18.70
C VAL A 44 -7.15 -19.82 17.78
N ALA A 45 -7.91 -20.85 18.14
CA ALA A 45 -9.09 -21.28 17.39
C ALA A 45 -10.21 -20.21 17.34
N GLU A 46 -10.44 -19.49 18.45
CA GLU A 46 -11.38 -18.35 18.47
C GLU A 46 -10.93 -17.24 17.53
N ILE A 47 -9.62 -16.93 17.50
CA ILE A 47 -9.03 -15.94 16.57
C ILE A 47 -9.26 -16.37 15.11
N GLY A 48 -8.95 -17.61 14.78
CA GLY A 48 -9.13 -18.16 13.43
C GLY A 48 -10.59 -18.32 12.98
N GLY A 49 -11.52 -18.45 13.92
CA GLY A 49 -12.96 -18.50 13.64
C GLY A 49 -13.61 -17.13 13.41
N SER A 50 -12.86 -16.05 13.61
CA SER A 50 -13.36 -14.69 13.43
C SER A 50 -13.42 -14.30 11.95
N ALA A 51 -14.43 -13.51 11.57
CA ALA A 51 -14.55 -12.94 10.22
C ALA A 51 -13.48 -11.86 9.91
N TYR A 52 -12.75 -11.40 10.92
CA TYR A 52 -11.77 -10.32 10.79
C TYR A 52 -10.34 -10.83 10.60
N PHE A 53 -10.03 -12.04 11.10
CA PHE A 53 -8.68 -12.59 11.13
C PHE A 53 -8.57 -13.86 10.31
N ASN A 54 -7.41 -13.99 9.67
CA ASN A 54 -7.02 -15.21 8.97
C ASN A 54 -5.65 -15.65 9.53
N ILE A 55 -5.58 -16.85 10.10
CA ILE A 55 -4.30 -17.41 10.57
C ILE A 55 -3.48 -17.79 9.33
N SER A 56 -2.44 -16.98 9.03
CA SER A 56 -1.55 -17.21 7.89
C SER A 56 -0.53 -18.30 8.16
N GLY A 57 -0.25 -18.58 9.43
CA GLY A 57 0.69 -19.63 9.84
C GLY A 57 0.95 -19.61 11.34
N THR A 58 1.79 -20.56 11.74
CA THR A 58 2.38 -20.61 13.07
C THR A 58 3.88 -20.55 12.94
N SER A 59 4.54 -19.89 13.88
CA SER A 59 6.01 -19.77 13.96
C SER A 59 6.49 -20.24 15.32
N ASP A 60 7.67 -20.85 15.34
CA ASP A 60 8.26 -21.37 16.59
C ASP A 60 8.87 -20.27 17.46
N SER A 61 9.12 -19.09 16.86
CA SER A 61 9.73 -17.98 17.57
C SER A 61 9.24 -16.62 17.07
N TYR A 62 9.31 -15.60 17.93
CA TYR A 62 8.98 -14.22 17.57
C TYR A 62 9.85 -13.66 16.41
N PRO A 63 11.19 -13.93 16.34
CA PRO A 63 12.00 -13.51 15.20
C PRO A 63 11.56 -14.13 13.87
N ASP A 64 11.07 -15.37 13.87
CA ASP A 64 10.56 -16.03 12.67
C ASP A 64 9.23 -15.40 12.20
N ALA A 65 8.30 -15.18 13.12
CA ALA A 65 7.06 -14.47 12.85
C ALA A 65 7.32 -13.04 12.35
N LEU A 66 8.32 -12.37 12.90
CA LEU A 66 8.70 -11.04 12.48
C LEU A 66 9.20 -11.00 11.03
N ARG A 67 9.99 -12.01 10.60
CA ARG A 67 10.41 -12.14 9.20
C ARG A 67 9.21 -12.24 8.25
N LYS A 68 8.16 -12.97 8.62
CA LYS A 68 6.92 -13.04 7.83
C LYS A 68 6.18 -11.72 7.77
N VAL A 69 6.24 -10.90 8.82
CA VAL A 69 5.68 -9.54 8.78
C VAL A 69 6.54 -8.63 7.89
N ASP A 70 7.86 -8.78 7.93
CA ASP A 70 8.78 -8.00 7.11
C ASP A 70 8.66 -8.36 5.60
N SER A 71 8.38 -9.63 5.28
CA SER A 71 8.12 -10.12 3.90
C SER A 71 6.68 -9.91 3.43
N ASP A 72 5.83 -9.27 4.25
CA ASP A 72 4.40 -9.02 3.96
C ASP A 72 3.56 -10.31 3.82
N GLU A 73 3.99 -11.40 4.43
CA GLU A 73 3.21 -12.65 4.52
C GLU A 73 2.20 -12.62 5.68
N ALA A 74 2.49 -11.84 6.75
CA ALA A 74 1.62 -11.60 7.87
C ALA A 74 1.46 -10.11 8.16
N ASP A 75 0.29 -9.73 8.68
CA ASP A 75 -0.02 -8.35 9.06
C ASP A 75 0.14 -8.13 10.57
N MET A 76 0.05 -9.21 11.33
CA MET A 76 0.06 -9.19 12.79
C MET A 76 0.68 -10.46 13.36
N ILE A 77 1.32 -10.35 14.52
CA ILE A 77 1.84 -11.46 15.30
C ILE A 77 1.06 -11.52 16.60
N PHE A 78 0.59 -12.71 16.93
CA PHE A 78 -0.02 -13.02 18.22
C PHE A 78 0.89 -13.99 18.98
N VAL A 79 1.39 -13.57 20.15
CA VAL A 79 2.32 -14.36 20.95
C VAL A 79 1.67 -14.76 22.26
N VAL A 80 1.63 -16.06 22.50
CA VAL A 80 1.27 -16.64 23.81
C VAL A 80 2.57 -17.03 24.50
N PRO A 81 2.85 -16.53 25.73
CA PRO A 81 4.07 -16.83 26.45
C PRO A 81 4.04 -18.25 27.04
N GLN A 82 5.21 -18.75 27.42
CA GLN A 82 5.33 -20.02 28.15
C GLN A 82 4.61 -19.93 29.51
N ASN A 83 4.02 -21.06 29.93
CA ASN A 83 3.25 -21.21 31.17
C ASN A 83 2.01 -20.29 31.26
N PHE A 84 1.47 -19.84 30.12
CA PHE A 84 0.32 -18.94 30.06
C PHE A 84 -0.88 -19.49 30.85
N GLU A 85 -1.27 -20.75 30.62
CA GLU A 85 -2.38 -21.39 31.32
C GLU A 85 -2.05 -21.60 32.81
N LYS A 86 -0.84 -22.04 33.12
CA LYS A 86 -0.40 -22.30 34.49
C LYS A 86 -0.38 -21.03 35.36
N ASP A 87 0.16 -19.93 34.81
CA ASP A 87 0.26 -18.67 35.53
C ASP A 87 -1.13 -18.05 35.74
N LEU A 88 -2.03 -18.25 34.79
CA LEU A 88 -3.42 -17.84 34.91
C LEU A 88 -4.15 -18.60 36.02
N VAL A 89 -3.95 -19.93 36.10
CA VAL A 89 -4.53 -20.79 37.17
C VAL A 89 -4.02 -20.37 38.54
N ASN A 90 -2.73 -20.07 38.64
CA ASN A 90 -2.08 -19.71 39.89
C ASN A 90 -2.36 -18.27 40.34
N GLY A 91 -3.14 -17.50 39.57
CA GLY A 91 -3.40 -16.08 39.86
C GLY A 91 -2.17 -15.19 39.68
N GLN A 92 -1.11 -15.70 39.05
CA GLN A 92 0.05 -14.91 38.64
C GLN A 92 -0.34 -14.21 37.35
N GLY A 93 -0.16 -12.88 37.28
CA GLY A 93 -0.51 -12.13 36.07
C GLY A 93 0.25 -12.65 34.86
N THR A 94 -0.46 -12.93 33.75
CA THR A 94 0.15 -13.32 32.49
C THR A 94 -0.24 -12.32 31.40
N GLN A 95 0.56 -12.22 30.34
CA GLN A 95 0.38 -11.25 29.27
C GLN A 95 0.54 -11.91 27.91
N VAL A 96 -0.40 -11.65 26.99
CA VAL A 96 -0.22 -11.97 25.58
C VAL A 96 0.33 -10.75 24.84
N GLN A 97 1.17 -10.98 23.84
CA GLN A 97 1.72 -9.91 23.04
C GLN A 97 1.04 -9.87 21.67
N ILE A 98 0.64 -8.68 21.25
CA ILE A 98 0.13 -8.40 19.92
C ILE A 98 1.10 -7.43 19.25
N ALA A 99 1.74 -7.84 18.15
CA ALA A 99 2.57 -6.97 17.35
C ALA A 99 1.92 -6.79 15.97
N ALA A 100 1.56 -5.56 15.62
CA ALA A 100 0.90 -5.26 14.36
C ALA A 100 1.86 -4.57 13.39
N ASN A 101 1.73 -4.91 12.09
CA ASN A 101 2.39 -4.17 11.02
C ASN A 101 1.71 -2.82 10.84
N SER A 102 2.37 -1.76 11.29
CA SER A 102 1.83 -0.40 11.25
C SER A 102 2.16 0.36 9.95
N VAL A 103 2.67 -0.33 8.92
CA VAL A 103 2.85 0.25 7.58
C VAL A 103 1.52 0.75 7.03
N ASN A 104 0.44 0.01 7.29
CA ASN A 104 -0.93 0.49 7.13
C ASN A 104 -1.49 0.85 8.50
N GLY A 105 -1.48 2.15 8.84
CA GLY A 105 -1.93 2.64 10.15
C GLY A 105 -3.37 2.24 10.47
N THR A 106 -4.26 2.27 9.48
CA THR A 106 -5.67 1.87 9.66
C THR A 106 -5.77 0.37 9.97
N LYS A 107 -5.06 -0.48 9.20
CA LYS A 107 -5.08 -1.93 9.39
C LYS A 107 -4.44 -2.32 10.73
N GLY A 108 -3.34 -1.68 11.09
CA GLY A 108 -2.67 -1.88 12.37
C GLY A 108 -3.54 -1.49 13.56
N THR A 109 -4.17 -0.29 13.52
CA THR A 109 -4.99 0.21 14.62
C THR A 109 -6.27 -0.60 14.81
N LEU A 110 -7.07 -0.72 13.74
CA LEU A 110 -8.35 -1.41 13.83
C LEU A 110 -8.16 -2.92 14.09
N GLY A 111 -7.18 -3.54 13.41
CA GLY A 111 -6.84 -4.94 13.63
C GLY A 111 -6.43 -5.21 15.08
N SER A 112 -5.57 -4.36 15.65
CA SER A 112 -5.19 -4.48 17.07
C SER A 112 -6.35 -4.25 18.01
N SER A 113 -7.21 -3.25 17.75
CA SER A 113 -8.39 -2.98 18.55
C SER A 113 -9.37 -4.16 18.53
N TYR A 114 -9.58 -4.77 17.35
CA TYR A 114 -10.44 -5.95 17.22
C TYR A 114 -9.83 -7.16 17.94
N MET A 115 -8.52 -7.38 17.84
CA MET A 115 -7.82 -8.44 18.54
C MET A 115 -7.93 -8.27 20.06
N VAL A 116 -7.69 -7.07 20.58
CA VAL A 116 -7.87 -6.74 22.00
C VAL A 116 -9.29 -7.01 22.46
N SER A 117 -10.28 -6.54 21.70
CA SER A 117 -11.70 -6.73 22.03
C SER A 117 -12.08 -8.20 22.05
N MET A 118 -11.55 -8.97 21.08
CA MET A 118 -11.84 -10.39 20.96
C MET A 118 -11.21 -11.20 22.10
N ILE A 119 -9.95 -10.92 22.45
CA ILE A 119 -9.27 -11.57 23.57
C ILE A 119 -9.97 -11.22 24.89
N SER A 120 -10.33 -9.95 25.09
CA SER A 120 -11.05 -9.49 26.29
C SER A 120 -12.44 -10.12 26.42
N GLY A 121 -13.09 -10.44 25.28
CA GLY A 121 -14.40 -11.11 25.21
C GLY A 121 -14.32 -12.63 25.04
N SER A 122 -13.12 -13.22 25.06
CA SER A 122 -12.91 -14.64 24.77
C SER A 122 -13.71 -15.52 25.72
N THR A 123 -14.47 -16.46 25.13
CA THR A 123 -15.24 -17.44 25.86
C THR A 123 -14.33 -18.42 26.61
N ALA A 124 -13.22 -18.80 25.98
CA ALA A 124 -12.23 -19.67 26.58
C ALA A 124 -11.62 -19.08 27.86
N LEU A 125 -11.24 -17.80 27.81
CA LEU A 125 -10.70 -17.10 28.99
C LEU A 125 -11.74 -16.90 30.09
N ARG A 126 -12.99 -16.63 29.71
CA ARG A 126 -14.10 -16.44 30.64
C ARG A 126 -14.48 -17.73 31.37
N GLU A 127 -14.66 -18.82 30.66
CA GLU A 127 -14.92 -20.13 31.25
C GLU A 127 -13.80 -20.56 32.20
N TYR A 128 -12.55 -20.25 31.82
CA TYR A 128 -11.39 -20.58 32.62
C TYR A 128 -11.33 -19.74 33.90
N SER A 129 -11.61 -18.44 33.82
CA SER A 129 -11.67 -17.56 34.99
C SER A 129 -12.79 -17.93 35.98
N GLU A 130 -13.91 -18.41 35.47
CA GLU A 130 -15.02 -18.92 36.32
C GLU A 130 -14.62 -20.20 37.05
N LYS A 131 -13.92 -21.13 36.39
CA LYS A 131 -13.39 -22.35 37.03
C LYS A 131 -12.36 -22.02 38.13
N VAL A 132 -11.50 -21.04 37.90
CA VAL A 132 -10.49 -20.60 38.87
C VAL A 132 -11.16 -19.93 40.08
N LYS A 133 -12.22 -19.13 39.88
CA LYS A 133 -12.99 -18.49 40.95
C LYS A 133 -13.62 -19.52 41.92
N VAL A 134 -14.11 -20.63 41.38
CA VAL A 134 -14.71 -21.69 42.18
C VAL A 134 -13.67 -22.39 43.05
N THR A 135 -12.41 -22.44 42.62
CA THR A 135 -11.31 -23.11 43.32
C THR A 135 -10.59 -22.18 44.32
N SER A 136 -10.69 -20.87 44.16
CA SER A 136 -9.94 -19.86 44.95
C SER A 136 -10.89 -18.84 45.56
N ALA A 137 -11.71 -19.26 46.51
CA ALA A 137 -12.56 -18.34 47.26
C ALA A 137 -11.71 -17.38 48.11
N GLY A 138 -11.43 -16.18 47.57
CA GLY A 138 -10.79 -15.10 48.33
C GLY A 138 -9.60 -14.38 47.68
N GLN A 139 -9.22 -14.70 46.45
CA GLN A 139 -8.16 -13.97 45.74
C GLN A 139 -8.71 -13.11 44.61
N ASP A 140 -8.07 -11.94 44.39
CA ASP A 140 -8.39 -11.01 43.31
C ASP A 140 -8.32 -11.72 41.93
N ILE A 141 -9.31 -11.47 41.11
CA ILE A 141 -9.42 -12.07 39.79
C ILE A 141 -8.29 -11.51 38.91
N PRO A 142 -7.49 -12.35 38.23
CA PRO A 142 -6.48 -11.87 37.31
C PRO A 142 -7.13 -11.06 36.20
N SER A 143 -6.71 -9.79 36.07
CA SER A 143 -7.14 -8.91 34.98
C SER A 143 -6.20 -9.05 33.80
N PHE A 144 -6.78 -9.25 32.60
CA PHE A 144 -5.99 -9.25 31.37
C PHE A 144 -5.67 -7.83 30.93
N SER A 145 -4.39 -7.54 30.70
CA SER A 145 -3.94 -6.31 30.06
C SER A 145 -3.28 -6.68 28.72
N VAL A 146 -3.84 -6.16 27.62
CA VAL A 146 -3.28 -6.35 26.27
C VAL A 146 -2.59 -5.05 25.87
N SER A 147 -1.26 -5.11 25.62
CA SER A 147 -0.46 -3.97 25.16
C SER A 147 -0.02 -4.21 23.71
N PRO A 148 -0.64 -3.55 22.70
CA PRO A 148 -0.24 -3.70 21.31
C PRO A 148 1.10 -3.02 21.04
N LEU A 149 1.98 -3.69 20.29
CA LEU A 149 3.24 -3.14 19.82
C LEU A 149 3.15 -2.76 18.34
N TYR A 150 3.22 -1.48 18.04
CA TYR A 150 3.19 -0.95 16.66
C TYR A 150 4.62 -0.67 16.18
N LYS A 151 5.18 -1.57 15.35
CA LYS A 151 6.61 -1.53 15.01
C LYS A 151 6.99 -0.42 14.03
N PHE A 152 6.23 -0.23 12.95
CA PHE A 152 6.61 0.67 11.85
C PHE A 152 5.88 2.02 11.84
N ASN A 153 4.88 2.17 12.67
CA ASN A 153 4.13 3.40 12.88
C ASN A 153 3.60 3.45 14.32
N PRO A 154 4.47 3.72 15.30
CA PRO A 154 4.11 3.64 16.72
C PRO A 154 2.97 4.58 17.12
N SER A 155 2.84 5.71 16.45
CA SER A 155 1.77 6.70 16.67
C SER A 155 0.49 6.40 15.89
N LEU A 156 0.48 5.37 15.03
CA LEU A 156 -0.63 5.02 14.13
C LEU A 156 -1.10 6.23 13.29
N ASP A 157 -0.18 7.13 12.96
CA ASP A 157 -0.49 8.32 12.17
C ASP A 157 -0.79 7.92 10.73
N TYR A 158 -2.04 8.18 10.31
CA TYR A 158 -2.51 7.93 8.95
C TYR A 158 -1.68 8.65 7.88
N LYS A 159 -1.06 9.79 8.22
CA LYS A 159 -0.19 10.54 7.31
C LYS A 159 1.01 9.73 6.85
N VAL A 160 1.57 8.92 7.75
CA VAL A 160 2.72 8.04 7.46
C VAL A 160 2.38 7.02 6.38
N PHE A 161 1.15 6.54 6.35
CA PHE A 161 0.64 5.61 5.33
C PHE A 161 0.30 6.30 4.01
N MET A 162 -0.32 7.50 4.08
CA MET A 162 -0.86 8.20 2.91
C MET A 162 0.18 9.02 2.14
N VAL A 163 1.15 9.65 2.82
CA VAL A 163 2.13 10.54 2.17
C VAL A 163 2.91 9.84 1.06
N PRO A 164 3.46 8.62 1.23
CA PRO A 164 4.13 7.92 0.15
C PRO A 164 3.22 7.66 -1.06
N ALA A 165 1.96 7.31 -0.82
CA ALA A 165 1.00 7.04 -1.89
C ALA A 165 0.59 8.33 -2.65
N LEU A 166 0.47 9.46 -1.95
CA LEU A 166 0.22 10.77 -2.57
C LEU A 166 1.35 11.21 -3.48
N ILE A 167 2.61 10.93 -3.11
CA ILE A 167 3.78 11.19 -3.96
C ILE A 167 3.67 10.40 -5.27
N VAL A 168 3.30 9.13 -5.20
CA VAL A 168 3.08 8.28 -6.37
C VAL A 168 1.96 8.83 -7.25
N MET A 169 0.87 9.28 -6.63
CA MET A 169 -0.25 9.92 -7.34
C MET A 169 0.20 11.16 -8.13
N LEU A 170 0.97 12.05 -7.52
CA LEU A 170 1.51 13.25 -8.17
C LEU A 170 2.39 12.88 -9.37
N LEU A 171 3.31 11.93 -9.21
CA LEU A 171 4.14 11.45 -10.30
C LEU A 171 3.33 10.87 -11.45
N THR A 172 2.30 10.10 -11.16
CA THR A 172 1.43 9.50 -12.18
C THR A 172 0.73 10.57 -13.01
N ILE A 173 0.21 11.61 -12.37
CA ILE A 173 -0.48 12.71 -13.06
C ILE A 173 0.53 13.51 -13.89
N ILE A 174 1.67 13.87 -13.33
CA ILE A 174 2.62 14.77 -13.98
C ILE A 174 3.38 14.05 -15.11
N CYS A 175 3.83 12.82 -14.87
CA CYS A 175 4.66 12.09 -15.84
C CYS A 175 3.86 11.18 -16.79
N GLY A 176 2.59 10.90 -16.48
CA GLY A 176 1.71 10.07 -17.33
C GLY A 176 0.62 10.88 -18.03
N PHE A 177 -0.17 11.61 -17.28
CA PHE A 177 -1.35 12.28 -17.79
C PHE A 177 -1.03 13.57 -18.57
N PHE A 178 -0.17 14.44 -18.04
CA PHE A 178 0.20 15.68 -18.72
C PHE A 178 0.92 15.47 -20.05
N PRO A 179 1.86 14.51 -20.21
CA PRO A 179 2.43 14.19 -21.51
C PRO A 179 1.37 13.78 -22.53
N ALA A 180 0.41 12.95 -22.11
CA ALA A 180 -0.69 12.53 -22.99
C ALA A 180 -1.48 13.73 -23.51
N LEU A 181 -1.89 14.64 -22.62
CA LEU A 181 -2.63 15.86 -22.98
C LEU A 181 -1.82 16.80 -23.87
N ASN A 182 -0.52 16.95 -23.61
CA ASN A 182 0.34 17.82 -24.39
C ASN A 182 0.45 17.33 -25.85
N ILE A 183 0.70 16.03 -26.04
CA ILE A 183 0.82 15.43 -27.37
C ILE A 183 -0.51 15.50 -28.13
N VAL A 184 -1.62 15.23 -27.45
CA VAL A 184 -2.95 15.32 -28.07
C VAL A 184 -3.31 16.77 -28.41
N GLY A 185 -2.93 17.72 -27.56
CA GLY A 185 -3.12 19.14 -27.85
C GLY A 185 -2.39 19.61 -29.11
N GLU A 186 -1.19 19.10 -29.37
CA GLU A 186 -0.45 19.35 -30.59
C GLU A 186 -1.07 18.65 -31.82
N LYS A 187 -1.69 17.49 -31.63
CA LYS A 187 -2.51 16.84 -32.68
C LYS A 187 -3.72 17.70 -33.04
N GLU A 188 -4.48 18.13 -32.04
CA GLU A 188 -5.72 18.90 -32.23
C GLU A 188 -5.44 20.26 -32.85
N SER A 189 -4.29 20.88 -32.56
CA SER A 189 -3.85 22.15 -33.16
C SER A 189 -3.19 22.01 -34.53
N GLY A 190 -3.02 20.77 -35.04
CA GLY A 190 -2.36 20.51 -36.34
C GLY A 190 -0.83 20.69 -36.33
N THR A 191 -0.22 21.02 -35.18
CA THR A 191 1.22 21.25 -35.08
C THR A 191 2.03 19.96 -35.35
N ILE A 192 1.47 18.79 -35.03
CA ILE A 192 2.09 17.51 -35.31
C ILE A 192 2.26 17.28 -36.82
N GLU A 193 1.34 17.75 -37.66
CA GLU A 193 1.42 17.61 -39.10
C GLU A 193 2.63 18.36 -39.68
N GLN A 194 2.92 19.55 -39.15
CA GLN A 194 4.10 20.32 -39.51
C GLN A 194 5.40 19.62 -39.12
N ILE A 195 5.41 18.89 -38.01
CA ILE A 195 6.58 18.14 -37.55
C ILE A 195 6.75 16.85 -38.40
N ASN A 196 5.65 16.25 -38.83
CA ASN A 196 5.69 15.02 -39.65
C ASN A 196 6.30 15.21 -41.03
N VAL A 197 6.28 16.41 -41.59
CA VAL A 197 6.96 16.74 -42.88
C VAL A 197 8.45 17.02 -42.69
N THR A 198 8.95 17.11 -41.46
CA THR A 198 10.37 17.25 -41.18
C THR A 198 11.11 15.90 -41.23
N PRO A 199 12.44 15.84 -41.47
CA PRO A 199 13.21 14.60 -41.47
C PRO A 199 13.43 13.98 -40.09
N VAL A 200 12.75 14.48 -39.03
CA VAL A 200 12.88 13.98 -37.65
C VAL A 200 12.26 12.59 -37.52
N GLY A 201 13.02 11.66 -36.96
CA GLY A 201 12.54 10.30 -36.69
C GLY A 201 11.47 10.26 -35.55
N LYS A 202 10.51 9.34 -35.66
CA LYS A 202 9.44 9.14 -34.66
C LYS A 202 9.99 9.02 -33.23
N PHE A 203 11.05 8.25 -33.05
CA PHE A 203 11.67 8.02 -31.76
C PHE A 203 12.31 9.28 -31.17
N GLN A 204 12.97 10.06 -32.02
CA GLN A 204 13.57 11.33 -31.62
C GLN A 204 12.53 12.34 -31.16
N PHE A 205 11.40 12.42 -31.88
CA PHE A 205 10.27 13.27 -31.50
C PHE A 205 9.70 12.89 -30.13
N ILE A 206 9.43 11.59 -29.92
CA ILE A 206 8.90 11.08 -28.65
C ILE A 206 9.87 11.38 -27.51
N LEU A 207 11.16 11.08 -27.67
CA LEU A 207 12.16 11.35 -26.65
C LEU A 207 12.31 12.83 -26.32
N ALA A 208 12.30 13.71 -27.33
CA ALA A 208 12.38 15.15 -27.13
C ALA A 208 11.23 15.70 -26.27
N LYS A 209 10.06 15.04 -26.31
CA LYS A 209 8.91 15.39 -25.46
C LYS A 209 8.99 14.80 -24.07
N LEU A 210 9.49 13.57 -23.94
CA LEU A 210 9.49 12.85 -22.68
C LEU A 210 10.66 13.23 -21.77
N ILE A 211 11.86 13.47 -22.31
CA ILE A 211 13.06 13.80 -21.51
C ILE A 211 12.84 14.96 -20.54
N PRO A 212 12.29 16.12 -20.98
CA PRO A 212 12.04 17.22 -20.04
C PRO A 212 11.07 16.81 -18.91
N LEU A 213 10.05 16.00 -19.21
CA LEU A 213 9.07 15.55 -18.23
C LEU A 213 9.67 14.51 -17.27
N TRP A 214 10.59 13.68 -17.72
CA TRP A 214 11.31 12.75 -16.85
C TRP A 214 12.20 13.50 -15.85
N ILE A 215 12.89 14.54 -16.31
CA ILE A 215 13.70 15.42 -15.45
C ILE A 215 12.80 16.09 -14.41
N ILE A 216 11.67 16.65 -14.83
CA ILE A 216 10.67 17.25 -13.94
C ILE A 216 10.15 16.21 -12.92
N GLY A 217 9.88 14.98 -13.35
CA GLY A 217 9.43 13.90 -12.47
C GLY A 217 10.44 13.56 -11.37
N ILE A 218 11.71 13.48 -11.70
CA ILE A 218 12.80 13.26 -10.72
C ILE A 218 12.89 14.44 -9.73
N VAL A 219 12.80 15.68 -10.23
CA VAL A 219 12.82 16.89 -9.39
C VAL A 219 11.60 16.90 -8.45
N ILE A 220 10.40 16.57 -8.95
CA ILE A 220 9.18 16.49 -8.16
C ILE A 220 9.30 15.41 -7.08
N MET A 221 9.87 14.25 -7.40
CA MET A 221 10.12 13.22 -6.40
C MET A 221 11.02 13.75 -5.28
N GLY A 222 12.16 14.38 -5.62
CA GLY A 222 13.06 14.97 -4.64
C GLY A 222 12.39 16.05 -3.78
N LEU A 223 11.62 16.94 -4.43
CA LEU A 223 10.86 17.99 -3.74
C LEU A 223 9.78 17.40 -2.81
N SER A 224 9.07 16.37 -3.27
CA SER A 224 8.04 15.70 -2.47
C SER A 224 8.63 15.02 -1.22
N LEU A 225 9.79 14.37 -1.35
CA LEU A 225 10.52 13.81 -0.21
C LEU A 225 10.95 14.89 0.79
N LEU A 226 11.43 16.03 0.27
CA LEU A 226 11.80 17.18 1.10
C LEU A 226 10.61 17.75 1.85
N LEU A 227 9.48 17.96 1.15
CA LEU A 227 8.25 18.47 1.75
C LEU A 227 7.67 17.49 2.78
N ALA A 228 7.70 16.18 2.51
CA ALA A 228 7.28 15.16 3.45
C ALA A 228 8.09 15.23 4.76
N LYS A 229 9.40 15.46 4.66
CA LYS A 229 10.27 15.64 5.83
C LYS A 229 10.00 16.95 6.57
N VAL A 230 9.84 18.08 5.84
CA VAL A 230 9.69 19.42 6.45
C VAL A 230 8.31 19.61 7.06
N ILE A 231 7.24 19.20 6.37
CA ILE A 231 5.85 19.45 6.79
C ILE A 231 5.36 18.38 7.75
N TYR A 232 5.66 17.12 7.48
CA TYR A 232 5.12 15.99 8.26
C TYR A 232 6.14 15.34 9.19
N GLY A 233 7.42 15.73 9.12
CA GLY A 233 8.49 15.10 9.90
C GLY A 233 8.81 13.67 9.45
N ILE A 234 8.29 13.22 8.30
CA ILE A 234 8.39 11.86 7.82
C ILE A 234 9.54 11.77 6.82
N ALA A 235 10.60 11.04 7.15
CA ALA A 235 11.73 10.77 6.27
C ALA A 235 11.77 9.30 5.86
N PRO A 236 12.30 8.96 4.65
CA PRO A 236 12.50 7.57 4.26
C PRO A 236 13.44 6.86 5.24
N ALA A 237 13.03 5.69 5.74
CA ALA A 237 13.87 4.84 6.58
C ALA A 237 14.97 4.14 5.76
N GLY A 238 14.75 3.91 4.47
CA GLY A 238 15.67 3.27 3.55
C GLY A 238 16.44 4.22 2.65
N SER A 239 17.13 3.65 1.64
CA SER A 239 17.98 4.40 0.73
C SER A 239 17.19 5.27 -0.25
N ILE A 240 17.48 6.57 -0.27
CA ILE A 240 16.92 7.52 -1.25
C ILE A 240 17.33 7.13 -2.69
N TRP A 241 18.52 6.57 -2.88
CA TRP A 241 18.97 6.12 -4.20
C TRP A 241 18.12 4.98 -4.75
N THR A 242 17.70 4.07 -3.88
CA THR A 242 16.75 3.00 -4.25
C THR A 242 15.42 3.61 -4.70
N LEU A 243 14.88 4.59 -3.97
CA LEU A 243 13.67 5.31 -4.37
C LEU A 243 13.84 6.00 -5.73
N MET A 244 14.96 6.68 -5.96
CA MET A 244 15.23 7.36 -7.23
C MET A 244 15.32 6.38 -8.40
N LEU A 245 15.94 5.21 -8.20
CA LEU A 245 16.00 4.17 -9.22
C LEU A 245 14.60 3.67 -9.61
N PHE A 246 13.78 3.30 -8.61
CA PHE A 246 12.41 2.88 -8.86
C PHE A 246 11.55 3.99 -9.46
N THR A 247 11.75 5.24 -9.05
CA THR A 247 11.09 6.41 -9.62
C THR A 247 11.42 6.54 -11.10
N GLY A 248 12.69 6.38 -11.48
CA GLY A 248 13.11 6.42 -12.90
C GLY A 248 12.38 5.36 -13.73
N VAL A 249 12.34 4.10 -13.26
CA VAL A 249 11.60 3.04 -13.95
C VAL A 249 10.11 3.34 -14.00
N TYR A 250 9.53 3.82 -12.90
CA TYR A 250 8.10 4.14 -12.83
C TYR A 250 7.70 5.29 -13.77
N ILE A 251 8.52 6.31 -13.89
CA ILE A 251 8.30 7.41 -14.85
C ILE A 251 8.24 6.88 -16.29
N LEU A 252 9.10 5.91 -16.65
CA LEU A 252 9.03 5.24 -17.97
C LEU A 252 7.71 4.50 -18.17
N VAL A 253 7.23 3.79 -17.13
CA VAL A 253 5.94 3.08 -17.17
C VAL A 253 4.79 4.05 -17.46
N VAL A 254 4.64 5.08 -16.63
CA VAL A 254 3.49 6.01 -16.72
C VAL A 254 3.56 6.89 -17.96
N SER A 255 4.76 7.30 -18.39
CA SER A 255 4.92 8.06 -19.63
C SER A 255 4.62 7.19 -20.86
N GLY A 256 5.00 5.91 -20.83
CA GLY A 256 4.64 4.95 -21.87
C GLY A 256 3.12 4.79 -22.00
N LEU A 257 2.42 4.65 -20.87
CA LEU A 257 0.95 4.61 -20.85
C LEU A 257 0.32 5.92 -21.37
N GLY A 258 0.86 7.07 -20.96
CA GLY A 258 0.43 8.38 -21.46
C GLY A 258 0.57 8.49 -22.99
N LEU A 259 1.68 7.99 -23.55
CA LEU A 259 1.87 7.91 -25.00
C LEU A 259 0.85 7.00 -25.66
N VAL A 260 0.56 5.83 -25.08
CA VAL A 260 -0.49 4.93 -25.62
C VAL A 260 -1.82 5.68 -25.69
N ILE A 261 -2.24 6.34 -24.59
CA ILE A 261 -3.48 7.13 -24.57
C ILE A 261 -3.45 8.20 -25.66
N SER A 262 -2.34 8.92 -25.82
CA SER A 262 -2.22 9.99 -26.82
C SER A 262 -2.30 9.48 -28.26
N ASN A 263 -1.87 8.24 -28.52
CA ASN A 263 -1.93 7.64 -29.86
C ASN A 263 -3.37 7.36 -30.31
N TYR A 264 -4.25 7.00 -29.38
CA TYR A 264 -5.66 6.68 -29.68
C TYR A 264 -6.63 7.87 -29.50
N ALA A 265 -6.22 8.93 -28.80
CA ALA A 265 -7.04 10.12 -28.64
C ALA A 265 -6.82 11.12 -29.78
N SER A 266 -7.90 11.70 -30.30
CA SER A 266 -7.88 12.73 -31.36
C SER A 266 -8.07 14.13 -30.79
N THR A 267 -8.72 14.28 -29.63
CA THR A 267 -8.98 15.54 -28.98
C THR A 267 -8.50 15.53 -27.54
N ILE A 268 -8.15 16.71 -27.00
CA ILE A 268 -7.78 16.86 -25.59
C ILE A 268 -8.87 16.32 -24.67
N GLN A 269 -10.14 16.60 -25.00
CA GLN A 269 -11.28 16.14 -24.20
C GLN A 269 -11.35 14.61 -24.14
N GLN A 270 -11.15 13.91 -25.27
CA GLN A 270 -11.11 12.46 -25.33
C GLN A 270 -9.96 11.91 -24.49
N ALA A 271 -8.76 12.49 -24.63
CA ALA A 271 -7.59 12.08 -23.84
C ALA A 271 -7.81 12.28 -22.32
N MET A 272 -8.48 13.37 -21.95
CA MET A 272 -8.85 13.64 -20.56
C MET A 272 -9.79 12.56 -19.99
N PHE A 273 -10.84 12.19 -20.72
CA PHE A 273 -11.77 11.15 -20.25
C PHE A 273 -11.10 9.78 -20.11
N VAL A 274 -10.37 9.36 -21.14
CA VAL A 274 -9.67 8.07 -21.13
C VAL A 274 -8.58 8.05 -20.03
N GLY A 275 -7.77 9.09 -19.96
CA GLY A 275 -6.72 9.20 -18.95
C GLY A 275 -7.29 9.23 -17.53
N PHE A 276 -8.36 9.98 -17.29
CA PHE A 276 -9.03 10.04 -15.99
C PHE A 276 -9.60 8.68 -15.59
N PHE A 277 -10.19 7.94 -16.51
CA PHE A 277 -10.70 6.59 -16.28
C PHE A 277 -9.61 5.64 -15.80
N PHE A 278 -8.46 5.60 -16.51
CA PHE A 278 -7.34 4.76 -16.09
C PHE A 278 -6.75 5.20 -14.74
N ILE A 279 -6.58 6.51 -14.54
CA ILE A 279 -6.05 7.05 -13.29
C ILE A 279 -6.95 6.67 -12.11
N MET A 280 -8.27 6.80 -12.24
CA MET A 280 -9.22 6.44 -11.19
C MET A 280 -9.16 4.96 -10.84
N ILE A 281 -9.15 4.09 -11.85
CA ILE A 281 -9.02 2.64 -11.62
C ILE A 281 -7.69 2.32 -10.94
N PHE A 282 -6.60 2.88 -11.43
CA PHE A 282 -5.28 2.61 -10.87
C PHE A 282 -5.16 3.08 -9.42
N PHE A 283 -5.72 4.23 -9.06
CA PHE A 283 -5.69 4.71 -7.68
C PHE A 283 -6.59 3.90 -6.75
N LEU A 284 -7.82 3.60 -7.17
CA LEU A 284 -8.73 2.80 -6.34
C LEU A 284 -8.20 1.38 -6.13
N MET A 285 -7.64 0.78 -7.18
CA MET A 285 -7.14 -0.60 -7.15
C MET A 285 -5.63 -0.70 -6.86
N GLY A 286 -4.92 0.41 -6.75
CA GLY A 286 -3.46 0.43 -6.49
C GLY A 286 -3.06 0.25 -5.03
N GLY A 287 -4.01 0.09 -4.13
CA GLY A 287 -3.71 -0.05 -2.70
C GLY A 287 -3.48 1.29 -1.99
N MET A 288 -3.83 2.43 -2.63
CA MET A 288 -3.63 3.75 -2.04
C MET A 288 -4.54 3.97 -0.82
N PHE A 289 -5.83 3.71 -0.97
CA PHE A 289 -6.84 3.91 0.07
C PHE A 289 -7.05 2.64 0.90
N THR A 290 -7.20 1.51 0.24
CA THR A 290 -7.45 0.21 0.87
C THR A 290 -6.31 -0.75 0.50
N PRO A 291 -5.70 -1.46 1.45
CA PRO A 291 -4.68 -2.45 1.14
C PRO A 291 -5.17 -3.48 0.14
N VAL A 292 -4.33 -3.85 -0.82
CA VAL A 292 -4.69 -4.84 -1.85
C VAL A 292 -5.09 -6.17 -1.20
N SER A 293 -4.42 -6.57 -0.12
CA SER A 293 -4.73 -7.80 0.64
C SER A 293 -6.12 -7.81 1.29
N SER A 294 -6.77 -6.65 1.44
CA SER A 294 -8.12 -6.53 2.00
C SER A 294 -9.21 -6.50 0.92
N MET A 295 -8.82 -6.54 -0.35
CA MET A 295 -9.76 -6.58 -1.47
C MET A 295 -10.27 -8.00 -1.72
N PRO A 296 -11.47 -8.18 -2.32
CA PRO A 296 -11.93 -9.48 -2.80
C PRO A 296 -10.96 -10.08 -3.83
N ASP A 297 -10.91 -11.42 -3.95
CA ASP A 297 -9.95 -12.13 -4.82
C ASP A 297 -9.99 -11.68 -6.28
N TRP A 298 -11.17 -11.41 -6.83
CA TRP A 298 -11.32 -10.88 -8.20
C TRP A 298 -10.67 -9.50 -8.38
N ALA A 299 -10.77 -8.65 -7.35
CA ALA A 299 -10.15 -7.32 -7.39
C ALA A 299 -8.64 -7.42 -7.23
N GLN A 300 -8.13 -8.32 -6.36
CA GLN A 300 -6.70 -8.60 -6.23
C GLN A 300 -6.10 -9.07 -7.56
N ALA A 301 -6.81 -9.95 -8.30
CA ALA A 301 -6.37 -10.41 -9.62
C ALA A 301 -6.22 -9.25 -10.63
N ILE A 302 -7.16 -8.28 -10.63
CA ILE A 302 -7.07 -7.10 -11.49
C ILE A 302 -5.88 -6.20 -11.09
N THR A 303 -5.53 -6.13 -9.81
CA THR A 303 -4.39 -5.31 -9.37
C THR A 303 -3.04 -5.77 -9.92
N ILE A 304 -2.94 -7.02 -10.40
CA ILE A 304 -1.70 -7.55 -10.99
C ILE A 304 -1.28 -6.75 -12.23
N VAL A 305 -2.25 -6.27 -13.02
CA VAL A 305 -1.99 -5.43 -14.21
C VAL A 305 -1.94 -3.93 -13.90
N ASN A 306 -1.92 -3.56 -12.63
CA ASN A 306 -1.84 -2.18 -12.19
C ASN A 306 -0.39 -1.81 -11.79
N PRO A 307 0.34 -1.04 -12.59
CA PRO A 307 1.72 -0.67 -12.26
C PRO A 307 1.85 0.21 -11.03
N LEU A 308 0.80 0.99 -10.70
CA LEU A 308 0.76 1.87 -9.55
C LEU A 308 0.89 1.10 -8.24
N LYS A 309 0.26 -0.09 -8.15
CA LYS A 309 0.34 -1.00 -7.01
C LYS A 309 1.80 -1.28 -6.62
N TYR A 310 2.62 -1.68 -7.58
CA TYR A 310 4.01 -2.07 -7.34
C TYR A 310 4.85 -0.90 -6.85
N PHE A 311 4.61 0.30 -7.39
CA PHE A 311 5.38 1.47 -6.97
C PHE A 311 4.91 2.02 -5.61
N ILE A 312 3.60 1.99 -5.29
CA ILE A 312 3.10 2.31 -3.95
C ILE A 312 3.67 1.35 -2.91
N GLU A 313 3.73 0.05 -3.24
CA GLU A 313 4.32 -0.98 -2.38
C GLU A 313 5.80 -0.69 -2.12
N VAL A 314 6.59 -0.43 -3.16
CA VAL A 314 8.01 -0.04 -3.04
C VAL A 314 8.17 1.21 -2.18
N MET A 315 7.36 2.25 -2.43
CA MET A 315 7.40 3.47 -1.64
C MET A 315 7.17 3.19 -0.15
N ARG A 316 6.21 2.34 0.19
CA ARG A 316 5.95 1.95 1.58
C ARG A 316 7.06 1.10 2.18
N LEU A 317 7.58 0.12 1.43
CA LEU A 317 8.67 -0.74 1.89
C LEU A 317 9.93 0.06 2.20
N VAL A 318 10.33 0.97 1.32
CA VAL A 318 11.52 1.80 1.54
C VAL A 318 11.26 2.89 2.57
N TYR A 319 10.10 3.56 2.49
CA TYR A 319 9.80 4.71 3.34
C TYR A 319 9.59 4.33 4.80
N LEU A 320 8.90 3.21 5.06
CA LEU A 320 8.47 2.81 6.38
C LEU A 320 9.30 1.66 6.96
N LYS A 321 9.67 0.67 6.14
CA LYS A 321 10.42 -0.51 6.61
C LYS A 321 11.93 -0.38 6.40
N GLY A 322 12.39 0.53 5.54
CA GLY A 322 13.80 0.64 5.19
C GLY A 322 14.35 -0.54 4.37
N SER A 323 13.48 -1.23 3.63
CA SER A 323 13.82 -2.42 2.84
C SER A 323 14.91 -2.12 1.81
N LYS A 324 15.74 -3.13 1.55
CA LYS A 324 16.84 -3.05 0.57
C LYS A 324 16.35 -3.40 -0.84
N LEU A 325 17.11 -3.00 -1.85
CA LEU A 325 16.77 -3.30 -3.26
C LEU A 325 16.53 -4.80 -3.51
N VAL A 326 17.29 -5.66 -2.84
CA VAL A 326 17.18 -7.12 -2.99
C VAL A 326 15.81 -7.64 -2.56
N ASP A 327 15.21 -7.03 -1.55
CA ASP A 327 13.89 -7.44 -1.01
C ASP A 327 12.74 -7.07 -1.96
N MET A 328 13.02 -6.23 -2.97
CA MET A 328 12.02 -5.65 -3.89
C MET A 328 12.27 -6.03 -5.35
N ILE A 329 13.07 -7.06 -5.60
CA ILE A 329 13.34 -7.55 -6.97
C ILE A 329 12.05 -7.88 -7.74
N PRO A 330 11.03 -8.56 -7.16
CA PRO A 330 9.79 -8.84 -7.88
C PRO A 330 9.08 -7.58 -8.37
N GLN A 331 9.00 -6.53 -7.54
CA GLN A 331 8.40 -5.25 -7.89
C GLN A 331 9.21 -4.52 -8.98
N PHE A 332 10.54 -4.60 -8.90
CA PHE A 332 11.42 -4.03 -9.92
C PHE A 332 11.22 -4.69 -11.28
N LEU A 333 11.20 -6.01 -11.33
CA LEU A 333 10.97 -6.76 -12.56
C LEU A 333 9.57 -6.50 -13.14
N ALA A 334 8.55 -6.43 -12.28
CA ALA A 334 7.20 -6.08 -12.72
C ALA A 334 7.15 -4.69 -13.37
N LEU A 335 7.75 -3.67 -12.75
CA LEU A 335 7.80 -2.32 -13.29
C LEU A 335 8.61 -2.25 -14.61
N CYS A 336 9.73 -2.95 -14.70
CA CYS A 336 10.49 -3.08 -15.94
C CYS A 336 9.67 -3.75 -17.06
N GLY A 337 8.90 -4.79 -16.72
CA GLY A 337 7.97 -5.46 -17.64
C GLY A 337 6.89 -4.49 -18.15
N PHE A 338 6.28 -3.71 -17.28
CA PHE A 338 5.32 -2.66 -17.68
C PHE A 338 5.96 -1.57 -18.53
N ALA A 339 7.17 -1.12 -18.20
CA ALA A 339 7.89 -0.12 -18.99
C ALA A 339 8.15 -0.63 -20.41
N ALA A 340 8.60 -1.88 -20.55
CA ALA A 340 8.82 -2.52 -21.83
C ALA A 340 7.49 -2.70 -22.61
N ALA A 341 6.42 -3.16 -21.95
CA ALA A 341 5.12 -3.40 -22.56
C ALA A 341 4.49 -2.10 -23.08
N PHE A 342 4.36 -1.07 -22.22
CA PHE A 342 3.76 0.20 -22.62
C PHE A 342 4.65 0.98 -23.57
N GLY A 343 5.97 0.96 -23.39
CA GLY A 343 6.90 1.59 -24.31
C GLY A 343 6.85 0.98 -25.70
N SER A 344 6.87 -0.36 -25.80
CA SER A 344 6.74 -1.06 -27.08
C SER A 344 5.38 -0.79 -27.72
N TRP A 345 4.30 -0.86 -26.95
CA TRP A 345 2.96 -0.54 -27.46
C TRP A 345 2.87 0.89 -27.97
N ALA A 346 3.41 1.85 -27.25
CA ALA A 346 3.41 3.25 -27.66
C ALA A 346 4.15 3.45 -29.00
N ILE A 347 5.31 2.80 -29.18
CA ILE A 347 6.11 2.89 -30.43
C ILE A 347 5.37 2.24 -31.59
N ILE A 348 4.80 1.04 -31.39
CA ILE A 348 4.09 0.30 -32.45
C ILE A 348 2.81 1.02 -32.85
N SER A 349 2.05 1.55 -31.88
CA SER A 349 0.78 2.21 -32.14
C SER A 349 0.91 3.62 -32.72
N TYR A 350 2.10 4.23 -32.64
CA TYR A 350 2.34 5.55 -33.20
C TYR A 350 2.34 5.51 -34.72
N LYS A 351 1.29 6.04 -35.33
CA LYS A 351 1.16 6.21 -36.79
C LYS A 351 1.61 7.61 -37.18
N LYS A 352 2.64 7.69 -38.03
CA LYS A 352 2.98 8.94 -38.71
C LYS A 352 1.88 9.12 -39.75
N SER A 353 1.02 10.13 -39.60
CA SER A 353 0.07 10.49 -40.66
C SER A 353 0.86 10.94 -41.87
N SER A 354 0.74 10.18 -42.96
CA SER A 354 1.25 10.58 -44.28
C SER A 354 0.23 11.45 -44.97
#